data_2d767dfd049f43180913504ea8fa59c0
#
_entry.id   2d767dfd049f43180913504ea8fa59c0
#
_cell.length_a   1.000
_cell.length_b   1.000
_cell.length_c   1.000
_cell.angle_alpha   90.00
_cell.angle_beta   90.00
_cell.angle_gamma   90.00
#
_symmetry.space_group_name_H-M   'P 1'
#
loop_
_entity.id
_entity.type
_entity.pdbx_description
1 polymer ?
#
loop_
_entity_poly.entity_id
_entity_poly.type
_entity_poly.pdbx_seq_one_letter_code
_entity_poly.pdbx_strand_id
1 'polypeptide(L)'
;DEAKADITAHLKHQKAEAVVLAQAEQIVQNLSEGKSVEGVKFGAEQTWVFAENKDPVLNNTVFSMAKPEEGKTTYKAASNANGDVVIIALDKVVDGKLTEQEQKQFAVQIEQLSQVSLQNSLLNALRAKAKIQINDSFINQEQ
;
A
#
# COMPACT_ATOMS: atom_id res chain seq x y z
N ASP A 1 12.13 26.44 -20.39
CA ASP A 1 12.02 27.10 -19.05
C ASP A 1 10.80 26.64 -18.26
N GLU A 2 9.64 26.38 -18.89
CA GLU A 2 8.44 25.84 -18.21
C GLU A 2 8.71 24.47 -17.54
N ALA A 3 9.30 23.53 -18.24
CA ALA A 3 9.62 22.20 -17.69
C ALA A 3 10.52 22.26 -16.45
N LYS A 4 11.42 23.25 -16.39
CA LYS A 4 12.30 23.44 -15.23
C LYS A 4 11.54 24.00 -14.03
N ALA A 5 10.55 24.85 -14.24
CA ALA A 5 9.70 25.39 -13.19
C ALA A 5 8.82 24.29 -12.60
N ASP A 6 8.22 23.44 -13.44
CA ASP A 6 7.37 22.32 -13.04
C ASP A 6 8.16 21.24 -12.26
N ILE A 7 9.34 20.89 -12.76
CA ILE A 7 10.24 19.95 -12.06
C ILE A 7 10.65 20.52 -10.68
N THR A 8 10.95 21.81 -10.63
CA THR A 8 11.35 22.46 -9.37
C THR A 8 10.19 22.49 -8.37
N ALA A 9 8.96 22.76 -8.84
CA ALA A 9 7.77 22.74 -7.99
C ALA A 9 7.48 21.33 -7.48
N HIS A 10 7.57 20.33 -8.35
CA HIS A 10 7.38 18.94 -7.99
C HIS A 10 8.41 18.44 -6.96
N LEU A 11 9.69 18.77 -7.16
CA LEU A 11 10.75 18.41 -6.21
C LEU A 11 10.60 19.11 -4.87
N LYS A 12 10.13 20.36 -4.85
CA LYS A 12 9.83 21.07 -3.60
C LYS A 12 8.68 20.40 -2.85
N HIS A 13 7.64 20.01 -3.56
CA HIS A 13 6.49 19.30 -2.98
C HIS A 13 6.92 17.95 -2.39
N GLN A 14 7.66 17.15 -3.12
CA GLN A 14 8.18 15.87 -2.64
C GLN A 14 9.08 16.02 -1.40
N LYS A 15 9.96 17.03 -1.39
CA LYS A 15 10.79 17.31 -0.22
C LYS A 15 9.97 17.76 0.99
N ALA A 16 8.95 18.58 0.79
CA ALA A 16 8.07 19.02 1.86
C ALA A 16 7.29 17.83 2.43
N GLU A 17 6.73 16.97 1.58
CA GLU A 17 6.04 15.74 1.98
C GLU A 17 6.96 14.81 2.78
N ALA A 18 8.20 14.60 2.33
CA ALA A 18 9.16 13.75 3.04
C ALA A 18 9.48 14.30 4.44
N VAL A 19 9.62 15.62 4.59
CA VAL A 19 9.87 16.25 5.90
C VAL A 19 8.67 16.10 6.83
N VAL A 20 7.45 16.33 6.31
CA VAL A 20 6.22 16.19 7.10
C VAL A 20 6.00 14.73 7.49
N LEU A 21 6.28 13.79 6.58
CA LEU A 21 6.18 12.35 6.86
C LEU A 21 7.16 11.94 7.97
N ALA A 22 8.41 12.40 7.93
CA ALA A 22 9.38 12.12 8.98
C ALA A 22 8.95 12.70 10.34
N GLN A 23 8.34 13.87 10.37
CA GLN A 23 7.75 14.43 11.59
C GLN A 23 6.58 13.60 12.08
N ALA A 24 5.70 13.15 11.18
CA ALA A 24 4.57 12.29 11.52
C ALA A 24 5.04 10.93 12.08
N GLU A 25 6.12 10.35 11.55
CA GLU A 25 6.73 9.13 12.10
C GLU A 25 7.25 9.31 13.53
N GLN A 26 7.85 10.47 13.85
CA GLN A 26 8.24 10.77 15.23
C GLN A 26 7.04 10.91 16.16
N ILE A 27 5.94 11.51 15.68
CA ILE A 27 4.70 11.59 16.42
C ILE A 27 4.14 10.19 16.68
N VAL A 28 4.12 9.33 15.66
CA VAL A 28 3.69 7.93 15.76
C VAL A 28 4.51 7.18 16.81
N GLN A 29 5.83 7.36 16.82
CA GLN A 29 6.69 6.75 17.82
C GLN A 29 6.33 7.20 19.24
N ASN A 30 6.14 8.50 19.47
CA ASN A 30 5.74 9.03 20.76
C ASN A 30 4.38 8.50 21.22
N LEU A 31 3.39 8.45 20.31
CA LEU A 31 2.06 7.90 20.60
C LEU A 31 2.13 6.41 20.93
N SER A 32 2.96 5.65 20.22
CA SER A 32 3.16 4.21 20.47
C SER A 32 3.81 3.94 21.84
N GLU A 33 4.61 4.88 22.32
CA GLU A 33 5.19 4.85 23.67
C GLU A 33 4.22 5.34 24.77
N GLY A 34 2.98 5.68 24.39
CA GLY A 34 1.96 6.19 25.32
C GLY A 34 2.16 7.65 25.73
N LYS A 35 3.03 8.39 25.03
CA LYS A 35 3.24 9.81 25.28
C LYS A 35 2.15 10.65 24.60
N SER A 36 1.63 11.63 25.31
CA SER A 36 0.76 12.65 24.71
C SER A 36 1.55 13.58 23.80
N VAL A 37 1.08 13.81 22.59
CA VAL A 37 1.69 14.75 21.65
C VAL A 37 0.76 15.94 21.48
N GLU A 38 1.27 17.13 21.82
CA GLU A 38 0.53 18.37 21.75
C GLU A 38 0.25 18.74 20.27
N GLY A 39 -0.98 19.19 19.98
CA GLY A 39 -1.37 19.59 18.62
C GLY A 39 -1.93 18.46 17.74
N VAL A 40 -1.81 17.21 18.12
CA VAL A 40 -2.43 16.08 17.39
C VAL A 40 -3.86 15.90 17.87
N LYS A 41 -4.81 15.98 16.94
CA LYS A 41 -6.24 15.72 17.20
C LYS A 41 -6.71 14.62 16.26
N PHE A 42 -7.20 13.54 16.83
CA PHE A 42 -7.90 12.52 16.06
C PHE A 42 -9.35 12.94 15.83
N GLY A 43 -9.86 12.65 14.64
CA GLY A 43 -11.27 12.82 14.32
C GLY A 43 -12.16 11.77 15.00
N ALA A 44 -13.43 11.71 14.61
CA ALA A 44 -14.32 10.66 15.06
C ALA A 44 -13.86 9.28 14.54
N GLU A 45 -14.08 8.25 15.35
CA GLU A 45 -13.82 6.86 14.96
C GLU A 45 -14.60 6.50 13.69
N GLN A 46 -13.94 5.84 12.77
CA GLN A 46 -14.50 5.41 11.49
C GLN A 46 -14.25 3.92 11.27
N THR A 47 -15.27 3.24 10.78
CA THR A 47 -15.11 1.84 10.35
C THR A 47 -14.64 1.81 8.89
N TRP A 48 -13.53 1.12 8.66
CA TRP A 48 -12.99 0.92 7.32
C TRP A 48 -13.27 -0.50 6.85
N VAL A 49 -13.84 -0.60 5.63
CA VAL A 49 -14.09 -1.86 4.96
C VAL A 49 -13.16 -1.97 3.77
N PHE A 50 -12.55 -3.13 3.57
CA PHE A 50 -11.61 -3.35 2.47
C PHE A 50 -12.30 -3.09 1.12
N ALA A 51 -11.61 -2.35 0.25
CA ALA A 51 -12.08 -1.96 -1.09
C ALA A 51 -13.30 -1.02 -1.17
N GLU A 52 -13.88 -0.59 -0.05
CA GLU A 52 -14.98 0.39 -0.07
C GLU A 52 -14.51 1.85 0.06
N ASN A 53 -13.23 2.05 0.38
CA ASN A 53 -12.69 3.38 0.61
C ASN A 53 -12.27 4.08 -0.68
N LYS A 54 -12.51 5.39 -0.68
CA LYS A 54 -12.22 6.28 -1.81
C LYS A 54 -10.72 6.56 -2.00
N ASP A 55 -9.90 6.35 -0.95
CA ASP A 55 -8.45 6.54 -1.01
C ASP A 55 -7.74 5.19 -1.01
N PRO A 56 -7.24 4.73 -2.18
CA PRO A 56 -6.59 3.42 -2.28
C PRO A 56 -5.25 3.36 -1.54
N VAL A 57 -4.56 4.48 -1.36
CA VAL A 57 -3.27 4.54 -0.66
C VAL A 57 -3.50 4.32 0.83
N LEU A 58 -4.44 5.05 1.42
CA LEU A 58 -4.82 4.89 2.82
C LEU A 58 -5.44 3.52 3.07
N ASN A 59 -6.27 3.01 2.14
CA ASN A 59 -6.85 1.69 2.25
C ASN A 59 -5.77 0.60 2.38
N ASN A 60 -4.79 0.60 1.46
CA ASN A 60 -3.68 -0.34 1.53
C ASN A 60 -2.87 -0.19 2.83
N THR A 61 -2.66 1.05 3.28
CA THR A 61 -1.94 1.31 4.52
C THR A 61 -2.67 0.76 5.73
N VAL A 62 -3.96 1.06 5.90
CA VAL A 62 -4.79 0.59 7.01
C VAL A 62 -4.80 -0.94 7.08
N PHE A 63 -5.05 -1.61 5.95
CA PHE A 63 -5.12 -3.08 5.91
C PHE A 63 -3.75 -3.79 5.94
N SER A 64 -2.65 -3.04 5.83
CA SER A 64 -1.29 -3.55 6.06
C SER A 64 -0.81 -3.38 7.50
N MET A 65 -1.56 -2.66 8.34
CA MET A 65 -1.19 -2.47 9.75
C MET A 65 -1.37 -3.76 10.55
N ALA A 66 -0.47 -3.97 11.51
CA ALA A 66 -0.61 -5.08 12.44
C ALA A 66 -1.87 -4.89 13.31
N LYS A 67 -2.58 -5.99 13.56
CA LYS A 67 -3.71 -5.99 14.49
C LYS A 67 -3.24 -5.51 15.86
N PRO A 68 -3.91 -4.51 16.47
CA PRO A 68 -3.57 -4.05 17.80
C PRO A 68 -3.80 -5.14 18.83
N GLU A 69 -2.99 -5.14 19.87
CA GLU A 69 -3.26 -5.95 21.08
C GLU A 69 -4.51 -5.42 21.79
N GLU A 70 -5.14 -6.27 22.57
CA GLU A 70 -6.36 -5.92 23.28
C GLU A 70 -6.14 -4.71 24.20
N GLY A 71 -6.93 -3.66 24.00
CA GLY A 71 -6.82 -2.40 24.73
C GLY A 71 -5.68 -1.47 24.32
N LYS A 72 -4.96 -1.78 23.22
CA LYS A 72 -3.94 -0.91 22.65
C LYS A 72 -4.34 -0.40 21.28
N THR A 73 -3.79 0.74 20.91
CA THR A 73 -3.94 1.36 19.58
C THR A 73 -2.63 1.23 18.82
N THR A 74 -2.70 0.83 17.56
CA THR A 74 -1.54 0.83 16.65
C THR A 74 -1.57 2.07 15.79
N TYR A 75 -0.45 2.79 15.72
CA TYR A 75 -0.35 4.03 14.97
C TYR A 75 0.53 3.86 13.72
N LYS A 76 0.20 4.57 12.64
CA LYS A 76 1.01 4.63 11.43
C LYS A 76 0.83 5.98 10.73
N ALA A 77 1.93 6.53 10.23
CA ALA A 77 1.89 7.68 9.33
C ALA A 77 1.79 7.23 7.87
N ALA A 78 1.03 7.94 7.07
CA ALA A 78 0.90 7.70 5.63
C ALA A 78 0.57 8.98 4.88
N SER A 79 0.96 9.06 3.62
CA SER A 79 0.44 10.09 2.71
C SER A 79 -0.86 9.60 2.07
N ASN A 80 -1.83 10.48 1.92
CA ASN A 80 -3.06 10.20 1.16
C ASN A 80 -2.82 10.40 -0.35
N ALA A 81 -3.84 10.12 -1.15
CA ALA A 81 -3.76 10.30 -2.61
C ALA A 81 -3.54 11.76 -3.05
N ASN A 82 -3.79 12.74 -2.19
CA ASN A 82 -3.58 14.16 -2.46
C ASN A 82 -2.17 14.65 -2.03
N GLY A 83 -1.37 13.79 -1.37
CA GLY A 83 -0.07 14.16 -0.82
C GLY A 83 -0.11 14.73 0.59
N ASP A 84 -1.28 14.76 1.26
CA ASP A 84 -1.37 15.15 2.66
C ASP A 84 -0.91 13.99 3.56
N VAL A 85 -0.15 14.31 4.60
CA VAL A 85 0.30 13.32 5.57
C VAL A 85 -0.73 13.19 6.69
N VAL A 86 -1.17 11.97 6.93
CA VAL A 86 -2.14 11.62 7.95
C VAL A 86 -1.56 10.61 8.95
N ILE A 87 -1.99 10.69 10.19
CA ILE A 87 -1.68 9.70 11.22
C ILE A 87 -2.92 8.83 11.43
N ILE A 88 -2.77 7.55 11.22
CA ILE A 88 -3.81 6.55 11.38
C ILE A 88 -3.66 5.92 12.76
N ALA A 89 -4.74 5.90 13.53
CA ALA A 89 -4.85 5.18 14.79
C ALA A 89 -5.80 3.99 14.58
N LEU A 90 -5.30 2.79 14.66
CA LEU A 90 -6.05 1.55 14.53
C LEU A 90 -6.33 1.00 15.93
N ASP A 91 -7.58 1.10 16.36
CA ASP A 91 -8.01 0.67 17.69
C ASP A 91 -8.48 -0.77 17.71
N LYS A 92 -9.11 -1.22 16.61
CA LYS A 92 -9.71 -2.55 16.57
C LYS A 92 -9.77 -3.10 15.14
N VAL A 93 -9.55 -4.39 15.03
CA VAL A 93 -9.84 -5.15 13.81
C VAL A 93 -11.03 -6.07 14.09
N VAL A 94 -12.05 -5.99 13.25
CA VAL A 94 -13.24 -6.83 13.32
C VAL A 94 -13.22 -7.77 12.14
N ASP A 95 -13.41 -9.05 12.39
CA ASP A 95 -13.47 -10.05 11.32
C ASP A 95 -14.72 -9.81 10.46
N GLY A 96 -14.51 -9.66 9.15
CA GLY A 96 -15.59 -9.58 8.18
C GLY A 96 -16.33 -10.91 8.09
N LYS A 97 -17.64 -10.84 7.91
CA LYS A 97 -18.45 -12.01 7.60
C LYS A 97 -18.79 -11.98 6.12
N LEU A 98 -18.23 -12.90 5.37
CA LEU A 98 -18.58 -13.10 3.97
C LEU A 98 -19.88 -13.92 3.88
N THR A 99 -20.77 -13.52 2.98
CA THR A 99 -21.90 -14.33 2.61
C THR A 99 -21.43 -15.58 1.86
N GLU A 100 -22.25 -16.63 1.79
CA GLU A 100 -21.90 -17.85 1.03
C GLU A 100 -21.62 -17.56 -0.45
N GLN A 101 -22.27 -16.56 -1.02
CA GLN A 101 -22.06 -16.17 -2.41
C GLN A 101 -20.69 -15.50 -2.60
N GLU A 102 -20.31 -14.60 -1.69
CA GLU A 102 -19.00 -13.95 -1.70
C GLU A 102 -17.88 -14.98 -1.46
N GLN A 103 -18.08 -15.94 -0.55
CA GLN A 103 -17.12 -17.01 -0.32
C GLN A 103 -16.86 -17.84 -1.59
N LYS A 104 -17.91 -18.19 -2.34
CA LYS A 104 -17.79 -18.91 -3.61
C LYS A 104 -17.07 -18.07 -4.67
N GLN A 105 -17.38 -16.79 -4.78
CA GLN A 105 -16.70 -15.89 -5.72
C GLN A 105 -15.22 -15.74 -5.38
N PHE A 106 -14.89 -15.58 -4.10
CA PHE A 106 -13.51 -15.52 -3.63
C PHE A 106 -12.75 -16.80 -3.91
N ALA A 107 -13.36 -17.96 -3.67
CA ALA A 107 -12.73 -19.26 -3.96
C ALA A 107 -12.35 -19.37 -5.44
N VAL A 108 -13.26 -19.00 -6.35
CA VAL A 108 -12.98 -19.00 -7.81
C VAL A 108 -11.85 -18.03 -8.17
N GLN A 109 -11.83 -16.83 -7.59
CA GLN A 109 -10.76 -15.86 -7.83
C GLN A 109 -9.39 -16.35 -7.35
N ILE A 110 -9.34 -16.95 -6.16
CA ILE A 110 -8.10 -17.54 -5.61
C ILE A 110 -7.61 -18.67 -6.49
N GLU A 111 -8.50 -19.52 -6.98
CA GLU A 111 -8.16 -20.61 -7.89
C GLU A 111 -7.56 -20.08 -9.20
N GLN A 112 -8.15 -19.06 -9.81
CA GLN A 112 -7.64 -18.43 -11.03
C GLN A 112 -6.26 -17.78 -10.79
N LEU A 113 -6.07 -17.05 -9.70
CA LEU A 113 -4.78 -16.46 -9.34
C LEU A 113 -3.71 -17.52 -9.10
N SER A 114 -4.09 -18.63 -8.45
CA SER A 114 -3.19 -19.76 -8.21
C SER A 114 -2.74 -20.42 -9.50
N GLN A 115 -3.64 -20.60 -10.48
CA GLN A 115 -3.30 -21.16 -11.80
C GLN A 115 -2.33 -20.26 -12.55
N VAL A 116 -2.56 -18.92 -12.58
CA VAL A 116 -1.64 -17.95 -13.21
C VAL A 116 -0.29 -17.96 -12.52
N SER A 117 -0.25 -18.00 -11.20
CA SER A 117 0.98 -18.06 -10.41
C SER A 117 1.79 -19.35 -10.70
N LEU A 118 1.11 -20.49 -10.78
CA LEU A 118 1.73 -21.77 -11.13
C LEU A 118 2.31 -21.76 -12.54
N GLN A 119 1.58 -21.24 -13.52
CA GLN A 119 2.07 -21.10 -14.89
C GLN A 119 3.31 -20.21 -14.96
N ASN A 120 3.30 -19.05 -14.32
CA ASN A 120 4.45 -18.14 -14.27
C ASN A 120 5.65 -18.78 -13.56
N SER A 121 5.43 -19.49 -12.47
CA SER A 121 6.48 -20.21 -11.76
C SER A 121 7.10 -21.31 -12.60
N LEU A 122 6.28 -22.07 -13.33
CA LEU A 122 6.74 -23.09 -14.25
C LEU A 122 7.55 -22.48 -15.41
N LEU A 123 7.06 -21.42 -16.03
CA LEU A 123 7.77 -20.71 -17.10
C LEU A 123 9.11 -20.16 -16.62
N ASN A 124 9.15 -19.58 -15.43
CA ASN A 124 10.40 -19.07 -14.84
C ASN A 124 11.39 -20.20 -14.53
N ALA A 125 10.91 -21.31 -14.01
CA ALA A 125 11.74 -22.49 -13.75
C ALA A 125 12.29 -23.12 -15.05
N LEU A 126 11.46 -23.17 -16.10
CA LEU A 126 11.89 -23.65 -17.42
C LEU A 126 12.91 -22.69 -18.06
N ARG A 127 12.67 -21.38 -17.99
CA ARG A 127 13.63 -20.37 -18.49
C ARG A 127 14.95 -20.42 -17.75
N ALA A 128 14.95 -20.63 -16.45
CA ALA A 128 16.17 -20.74 -15.64
C ALA A 128 17.01 -21.98 -16.00
N LYS A 129 16.36 -23.06 -16.46
CA LYS A 129 17.02 -24.30 -16.86
C LYS A 129 17.34 -24.39 -18.36
N ALA A 130 16.66 -23.61 -19.19
CA ALA A 130 16.84 -23.64 -20.62
C ALA A 130 18.07 -22.83 -21.05
N LYS A 131 18.80 -23.36 -22.00
CA LYS A 131 19.86 -22.61 -22.73
C LYS A 131 19.16 -21.78 -23.80
N ILE A 132 18.83 -20.53 -23.48
CA ILE A 132 18.15 -19.63 -24.41
C ILE A 132 19.19 -19.04 -25.37
N GLN A 133 19.05 -19.26 -26.67
CA GLN A 133 19.81 -18.59 -27.71
C GLN A 133 18.91 -17.64 -28.47
N ILE A 134 19.22 -16.35 -28.40
CA ILE A 134 18.52 -15.33 -29.17
C ILE A 134 19.22 -15.18 -30.51
N ASN A 135 18.47 -15.32 -31.59
CA ASN A 135 19.01 -15.08 -32.94
C ASN A 135 18.76 -13.63 -33.32
N ASP A 136 19.79 -12.80 -33.13
CA ASP A 136 19.72 -11.35 -33.35
C ASP A 136 19.47 -10.99 -34.84
N SER A 137 19.67 -11.91 -35.79
CA SER A 137 19.39 -11.65 -37.19
C SER A 137 17.90 -11.51 -37.55
N PHE A 138 17.02 -12.00 -36.68
CA PHE A 138 15.58 -11.85 -36.86
C PHE A 138 15.02 -10.54 -36.26
N ILE A 139 15.72 -9.99 -35.27
CA ILE A 139 15.26 -8.76 -34.59
C ILE A 139 15.58 -7.51 -35.38
N ASN A 140 16.63 -7.55 -36.19
CA ASN A 140 17.14 -6.40 -36.97
C ASN A 140 16.56 -6.30 -38.40
N GLN A 141 15.55 -7.09 -38.77
CA GLN A 141 14.94 -7.02 -40.12
C GLN A 141 13.77 -6.07 -40.27
N GLU A 142 13.39 -5.34 -39.22
CA GLU A 142 12.35 -4.28 -39.27
C GLU A 142 12.95 -2.88 -38.98
N GLN A 143 13.85 -2.41 -39.87
CA GLN A 143 14.18 -1.00 -40.06
C GLN A 143 14.26 -0.66 -41.55
#